data_6078be021ad95412083e1587b424e0e7
#
_entry.id   6078be021ad95412083e1587b424e0e7
#
_cell.length_a   1.000
_cell.length_b   1.000
_cell.length_c   1.000
_cell.angle_alpha   90.00
_cell.angle_beta   90.00
_cell.angle_gamma   90.00
#
_symmetry.space_group_name_H-M   'P 1'
#
loop_
_entity.id
_entity.type
_entity.pdbx_description
1 polymer ?
#
loop_
_entity_poly.entity_id
_entity_poly.type
_entity_poly.pdbx_seq_one_letter_code
_entity_poly.pdbx_strand_id
1 'polypeptide(L)'
;MTDYTQLNIVILAVPLPILTYLWFKYYNIIITEGTKYVGEKYREEEVLLLPSSTRTVKIDGKVSVLVYGVNPWITIRVNSGPKQKIFKIRLLNESGNLELINESKVFQVRVKLRYSV
;
A
#
# COMPACT_ATOMS: atom_id res chain seq x y z
N MET A 1 -37.15 17.36 -26.88
CA MET A 1 -35.92 17.81 -26.17
C MET A 1 -35.59 17.00 -24.97
N THR A 2 -36.54 16.27 -24.40
CA THR A 2 -36.32 15.34 -23.32
C THR A 2 -35.37 14.20 -23.70
N ASP A 3 -35.30 13.83 -24.96
CA ASP A 3 -34.51 12.69 -25.45
C ASP A 3 -33.00 12.90 -25.32
N TYR A 4 -32.54 14.13 -25.53
CA TYR A 4 -31.11 14.45 -25.40
C TYR A 4 -30.61 14.40 -23.93
N THR A 5 -31.46 14.82 -23.00
CA THR A 5 -31.16 14.76 -21.59
C THR A 5 -31.06 13.32 -21.11
N GLN A 6 -31.99 12.45 -21.52
CA GLN A 6 -31.96 11.03 -21.20
C GLN A 6 -30.74 10.33 -21.81
N LEU A 7 -30.40 10.64 -23.05
CA LEU A 7 -29.26 10.11 -23.76
C LEU A 7 -27.94 10.49 -23.01
N ASN A 8 -27.82 11.73 -22.58
CA ASN A 8 -26.66 12.18 -21.80
C ASN A 8 -26.54 11.45 -20.46
N ILE A 9 -27.64 11.21 -19.77
CA ILE A 9 -27.66 10.45 -18.51
C ILE A 9 -27.19 9.02 -18.75
N VAL A 10 -27.64 8.36 -19.81
CA VAL A 10 -27.22 7.00 -20.17
C VAL A 10 -25.73 6.96 -20.52
N ILE A 11 -25.24 7.92 -21.31
CA ILE A 11 -23.82 8.00 -21.68
C ILE A 11 -22.93 8.20 -20.46
N LEU A 12 -23.35 8.96 -19.45
CA LEU A 12 -22.61 9.18 -18.22
C LEU A 12 -22.75 8.03 -17.23
N ALA A 13 -23.93 7.40 -17.15
CA ALA A 13 -24.21 6.35 -16.18
C ALA A 13 -23.56 5.00 -16.52
N VAL A 14 -23.42 4.67 -17.79
CA VAL A 14 -22.86 3.38 -18.23
C VAL A 14 -21.36 3.28 -18.04
N PRO A 15 -20.52 4.28 -18.40
CA PRO A 15 -19.07 4.19 -18.22
C PRO A 15 -18.61 4.19 -16.75
N LEU A 16 -19.31 4.89 -15.86
CA LEU A 16 -18.92 5.01 -14.46
C LEU A 16 -18.86 3.66 -13.73
N PRO A 17 -19.88 2.79 -13.78
CA PRO A 17 -19.79 1.47 -13.16
C PRO A 17 -18.70 0.59 -13.77
N ILE A 18 -18.48 0.67 -15.08
CA ILE A 18 -17.45 -0.09 -15.79
C ILE A 18 -16.07 0.37 -15.33
N LEU A 19 -15.82 1.67 -15.25
CA LEU A 19 -14.55 2.24 -14.76
C LEU A 19 -14.29 1.85 -13.31
N THR A 20 -15.31 1.90 -12.46
CA THR A 20 -15.20 1.49 -11.05
C THR A 20 -14.84 0.00 -10.94
N TYR A 21 -15.49 -0.85 -11.71
CA TYR A 21 -15.20 -2.29 -11.75
C TYR A 21 -13.76 -2.57 -12.20
N LEU A 22 -13.31 -1.93 -13.27
CA LEU A 22 -11.95 -2.06 -13.78
C LEU A 22 -10.92 -1.56 -12.77
N TRP A 23 -11.22 -0.48 -12.07
CA TRP A 23 -10.38 0.05 -11.00
C TRP A 23 -10.20 -0.96 -9.87
N PHE A 24 -11.29 -1.54 -9.36
CA PHE A 24 -11.23 -2.57 -8.32
C PHE A 24 -10.47 -3.81 -8.78
N LYS A 25 -10.71 -4.27 -9.99
CA LYS A 25 -10.00 -5.42 -10.56
C LYS A 25 -8.50 -5.16 -10.67
N TYR A 26 -8.13 -4.01 -11.18
CA TYR A 26 -6.73 -3.60 -11.31
C TYR A 26 -6.04 -3.47 -9.95
N TYR A 27 -6.71 -2.85 -9.00
CA TYR A 27 -6.23 -2.70 -7.64
C TYR A 27 -5.99 -4.06 -6.97
N ASN A 28 -6.92 -4.99 -7.11
CA ASN A 28 -6.79 -6.36 -6.57
C ASN A 28 -5.62 -7.11 -7.21
N ILE A 29 -5.37 -6.94 -8.50
CA ILE A 29 -4.22 -7.53 -9.18
C ILE A 29 -2.92 -7.00 -8.59
N ILE A 30 -2.79 -5.71 -8.40
CA ILE A 30 -1.60 -5.08 -7.81
C ILE A 30 -1.33 -5.62 -6.40
N ILE A 31 -2.36 -5.68 -5.56
CA ILE A 31 -2.26 -6.21 -4.19
C ILE A 31 -1.85 -7.69 -4.21
N THR A 32 -2.44 -8.49 -5.08
CA THR A 32 -2.14 -9.92 -5.19
C THR A 32 -0.71 -10.15 -5.67
N GLU A 33 -0.25 -9.43 -6.67
CA GLU A 33 1.13 -9.50 -7.16
C GLU A 33 2.14 -9.06 -6.10
N GLY A 34 1.84 -7.96 -5.40
CA GLY A 34 2.67 -7.49 -4.30
C GLY A 34 2.76 -8.52 -3.17
N THR A 35 1.67 -9.20 -2.87
CA THR A 35 1.63 -10.28 -1.88
C THR A 35 2.49 -11.46 -2.29
N LYS A 36 2.53 -11.80 -3.58
CA LYS A 36 3.34 -12.91 -4.11
C LYS A 36 4.80 -12.56 -4.33
N TYR A 37 5.18 -11.31 -4.20
CA TYR A 37 6.53 -10.83 -4.48
C TYR A 37 7.60 -11.57 -3.68
N VAL A 38 7.33 -11.88 -2.42
CA VAL A 38 8.27 -12.56 -1.53
C VAL A 38 8.28 -14.09 -1.71
N GLY A 39 7.43 -14.65 -2.59
CA GLY A 39 7.36 -16.07 -2.88
C GLY A 39 6.35 -16.81 -2.02
N GLU A 40 6.33 -18.15 -2.14
CA GLU A 40 5.38 -19.02 -1.42
C GLU A 40 5.72 -19.15 0.07
N LYS A 41 7.02 -19.18 0.38
CA LYS A 41 7.51 -19.24 1.77
C LYS A 41 7.86 -17.82 2.22
N TYR A 42 7.11 -17.31 3.17
CA TYR A 42 7.35 -15.99 3.73
C TYR A 42 7.06 -15.97 5.22
N ARG A 43 7.71 -15.06 5.88
CA ARG A 43 7.44 -14.70 7.28
C ARG A 43 6.66 -13.40 7.29
N GLU A 44 5.61 -13.34 8.08
CA GLU A 44 4.74 -12.17 8.19
C GLU A 44 4.82 -11.57 9.59
N GLU A 45 4.92 -10.26 9.65
CA GLU A 45 4.91 -9.50 10.89
C GLU A 45 4.00 -8.29 10.74
N GLU A 46 3.18 -8.02 11.74
CA GLU A 46 2.32 -6.84 11.79
C GLU A 46 2.84 -5.86 12.83
N VAL A 47 2.99 -4.61 12.43
CA VAL A 47 3.51 -3.52 13.27
C VAL A 47 2.46 -2.43 13.36
N LEU A 48 2.14 -2.01 14.58
CA LEU A 48 1.30 -0.84 14.82
C LEU A 48 2.19 0.37 15.08
N LEU A 49 2.10 1.37 14.20
CA LEU A 49 2.79 2.65 14.35
C LEU A 49 1.85 3.68 14.97
N LEU A 50 2.14 4.07 16.18
CA LEU A 50 1.45 5.17 16.85
C LEU A 50 1.79 6.51 16.19
N PRO A 51 0.97 7.57 16.37
CA PRO A 51 1.30 8.88 15.82
C PRO A 51 2.70 9.34 16.23
N SER A 52 3.44 9.88 15.27
CA SER A 52 4.82 10.37 15.44
C SER A 52 5.83 9.32 15.95
N SER A 53 5.56 8.03 15.74
CA SER A 53 6.46 6.95 16.17
C SER A 53 7.31 6.42 15.02
N THR A 54 8.45 5.84 15.39
CA THR A 54 9.36 5.17 14.45
C THR A 54 9.67 3.78 14.96
N ARG A 55 9.71 2.81 14.06
CA ARG A 55 10.10 1.45 14.38
C ARG A 55 11.14 0.95 13.39
N THR A 56 12.20 0.36 13.90
CA THR A 56 13.26 -0.24 13.10
C THR A 56 13.07 -1.75 13.01
N VAL A 57 13.11 -2.28 11.79
CA VAL A 57 12.99 -3.71 11.51
C VAL A 57 14.20 -4.14 10.70
N LYS A 58 14.73 -5.30 11.04
CA LYS A 58 15.84 -5.88 10.30
C LYS A 58 15.31 -6.67 9.10
N ILE A 59 15.82 -6.39 7.91
CA ILE A 59 15.42 -7.03 6.68
C ILE A 59 16.62 -7.69 5.99
N ASP A 60 16.35 -8.77 5.24
CA ASP A 60 17.35 -9.47 4.46
C ASP A 60 16.70 -10.07 3.21
N GLY A 61 16.82 -9.37 2.09
CA GLY A 61 16.29 -9.79 0.81
C GLY A 61 14.95 -9.17 0.45
N LYS A 62 14.04 -9.96 -0.10
CA LYS A 62 12.76 -9.47 -0.58
C LYS A 62 11.79 -9.22 0.57
N VAL A 63 11.23 -8.03 0.60
CA VAL A 63 10.27 -7.60 1.62
C VAL A 63 9.11 -6.89 0.96
N SER A 64 7.89 -7.24 1.34
CA SER A 64 6.67 -6.53 0.97
C SER A 64 6.18 -5.74 2.17
N VAL A 65 6.02 -4.43 2.02
CA VAL A 65 5.51 -3.52 3.04
C VAL A 65 4.09 -3.11 2.65
N LEU A 66 3.13 -3.48 3.46
CA LEU A 66 1.72 -3.17 3.24
C LEU A 66 1.21 -2.26 4.33
N VAL A 67 0.59 -1.15 3.97
CA VAL A 67 0.14 -0.12 4.90
C VAL A 67 -1.38 -0.08 4.94
N TYR A 68 -1.95 -0.19 6.14
CA TYR A 68 -3.39 -0.14 6.37
C TYR A 68 -3.76 1.02 7.28
N GLY A 69 -5.00 1.44 7.21
CA GLY A 69 -5.56 2.43 8.11
C GLY A 69 -6.26 3.56 7.36
N VAL A 70 -6.73 4.54 8.11
CA VAL A 70 -7.41 5.71 7.56
C VAL A 70 -6.45 6.55 6.71
N ASN A 71 -5.19 6.62 7.13
CA ASN A 71 -4.12 7.30 6.40
C ASN A 71 -3.05 6.27 6.02
N PRO A 72 -3.12 5.69 4.80
CA PRO A 72 -2.21 4.63 4.39
C PRO A 72 -0.85 5.13 3.89
N TRP A 73 -0.40 6.25 4.40
CA TRP A 73 0.90 6.84 4.09
C TRP A 73 1.86 6.63 5.25
N ILE A 74 3.05 6.14 4.96
CA ILE A 74 4.18 6.14 5.90
C ILE A 74 5.45 6.58 5.18
N THR A 75 6.45 6.94 5.97
CA THR A 75 7.79 7.19 5.48
C THR A 75 8.66 5.99 5.82
N ILE A 76 9.49 5.56 4.89
CA ILE A 76 10.49 4.52 5.13
C ILE A 76 11.88 5.06 4.88
N ARG A 77 12.85 4.46 5.56
CA ARG A 77 14.27 4.73 5.38
C ARG A 77 15.06 3.44 5.52
N VAL A 78 15.91 3.14 4.55
CA VAL A 78 16.71 1.92 4.54
C VAL A 78 18.16 2.28 4.78
N ASN A 79 18.80 1.62 5.76
CA ASN A 79 20.22 1.77 6.09
C ASN A 79 20.66 3.23 6.28
N SER A 80 19.84 4.03 6.95
CA SER A 80 20.08 5.47 7.15
C SER A 80 20.20 6.28 5.86
N GLY A 81 19.63 5.77 4.77
CA GLY A 81 19.56 6.45 3.49
C GLY A 81 18.48 7.53 3.43
N PRO A 82 18.10 7.98 2.23
CA PRO A 82 17.08 9.01 2.08
C PRO A 82 15.70 8.50 2.50
N LYS A 83 14.90 9.39 3.10
CA LYS A 83 13.52 9.10 3.45
C LYS A 83 12.65 9.03 2.22
N GLN A 84 11.79 8.02 2.14
CA GLN A 84 10.85 7.82 1.04
C GLN A 84 9.43 7.68 1.59
N LYS A 85 8.49 8.42 1.03
CA LYS A 85 7.07 8.25 1.37
C LYS A 85 6.48 7.13 0.53
N ILE A 86 5.73 6.24 1.17
CA ILE A 86 5.04 5.17 0.47
C ILE A 86 3.54 5.24 0.72
N PHE A 87 2.79 4.78 -0.26
CA PHE A 87 1.34 4.71 -0.22
C PHE A 87 0.88 3.27 -0.41
N LYS A 88 0.24 2.71 0.61
CA LYS A 88 -0.36 1.37 0.67
C LYS A 88 0.61 0.20 0.52
N ILE A 89 1.48 0.18 -0.48
CA ILE A 89 2.36 -0.97 -0.71
C ILE A 89 3.71 -0.52 -1.27
N ARG A 90 4.77 -1.16 -0.80
CA ARG A 90 6.12 -1.00 -1.32
C ARG A 90 6.82 -2.36 -1.35
N LEU A 91 7.49 -2.65 -2.45
CA LEU A 91 8.30 -3.85 -2.62
C LEU A 91 9.77 -3.48 -2.51
N LEU A 92 10.49 -4.19 -1.65
CA LEU A 92 11.90 -3.95 -1.38
C LEU A 92 12.71 -5.23 -1.56
N ASN A 93 13.94 -5.07 -2.01
CA ASN A 93 14.92 -6.14 -2.08
C ASN A 93 16.27 -5.61 -1.60
N GLU A 94 16.39 -5.50 -0.29
CA GLU A 94 17.55 -4.92 0.37
C GLU A 94 17.83 -5.64 1.69
N SER A 95 19.07 -5.55 2.16
CA SER A 95 19.48 -6.10 3.44
C SER A 95 19.90 -4.98 4.38
N GLY A 96 19.59 -5.09 5.65
CA GLY A 96 19.96 -4.14 6.68
C GLY A 96 18.79 -3.71 7.56
N ASN A 97 18.76 -2.43 7.95
CA ASN A 97 17.74 -1.87 8.82
C ASN A 97 16.72 -1.08 8.02
N LEU A 98 15.46 -1.43 8.18
CA LEU A 98 14.33 -0.69 7.63
C LEU A 98 13.67 0.10 8.75
N GLU A 99 13.63 1.42 8.62
CA GLU A 99 12.90 2.29 9.54
C GLU A 99 11.52 2.59 8.98
N LEU A 100 10.50 2.32 9.79
CA LEU A 100 9.10 2.65 9.50
C LEU A 100 8.73 3.86 10.33
N ILE A 101 8.39 4.96 9.67
CA ILE A 101 8.15 6.24 10.32
C ILE A 101 6.72 6.68 10.07
N ASN A 102 5.94 6.86 11.12
CA ASN A 102 4.63 7.47 11.03
C ASN A 102 4.77 8.98 11.29
N GLU A 103 4.74 9.77 10.23
CA GLU A 103 4.86 11.23 10.33
C GLU A 103 3.54 11.92 10.71
N SER A 104 2.42 11.19 10.71
CA SER A 104 1.15 11.73 11.16
C SER A 104 1.17 11.97 12.67
N LYS A 105 0.67 13.12 13.10
CA LYS A 105 0.53 13.45 14.52
C LYS A 105 -0.80 12.98 15.11
N VAL A 106 -1.72 12.53 14.27
CA VAL A 106 -3.11 12.25 14.64
C VAL A 106 -3.46 10.77 14.43
N PHE A 107 -3.03 10.19 13.31
CA PHE A 107 -3.45 8.85 12.91
C PHE A 107 -2.40 7.80 13.22
N GLN A 108 -2.84 6.69 13.81
CA GLN A 108 -2.04 5.46 13.86
C GLN A 108 -2.13 4.72 12.54
N VAL A 109 -1.10 3.94 12.22
CA VAL A 109 -0.99 3.18 10.97
C VAL A 109 -0.60 1.74 11.30
N ARG A 110 -1.23 0.79 10.63
CA ARG A 110 -0.83 -0.61 10.69
C ARG A 110 0.00 -0.96 9.47
N VAL A 111 1.11 -1.60 9.71
CA VAL A 111 2.03 -2.04 8.65
C VAL A 111 2.19 -3.54 8.71
N LYS A 112 1.96 -4.20 7.61
CA LYS A 112 2.14 -5.63 7.47
C LYS A 112 3.40 -5.88 6.64
N LEU A 113 4.35 -6.58 7.22
CA LEU A 113 5.61 -6.89 6.59
C LEU A 113 5.65 -8.37 6.23
N ARG A 114 5.99 -8.69 4.99
CA ARG A 114 6.24 -10.06 4.54
C ARG A 114 7.67 -10.18 4.09
N TYR A 115 8.38 -11.10 4.68
CA TYR A 115 9.80 -11.35 4.40
C TYR A 115 9.93 -12.66 3.64
N SER A 116 10.81 -12.71 2.64
CA SER A 116 11.21 -13.98 2.05
C SER A 116 12.04 -14.79 3.05
N VAL A 117 11.75 -16.05 3.10
CA VAL A 117 12.45 -16.99 4.01
C VAL A 117 13.50 -17.77 3.25
#